data_aad46a23bea747da9a10efabedb78f1b
#
_entry.id   aad46a23bea747da9a10efabedb78f1b
#
_cell.length_a   1.000
_cell.length_b   1.000
_cell.length_c   1.000
_cell.angle_alpha   90.00
_cell.angle_beta   90.00
_cell.angle_gamma   90.00
#
_symmetry.space_group_name_H-M   'P 1'
#
loop_
_entity.id
_entity.type
_entity.pdbx_description
1 polymer ?
#
loop_
_entity_poly.entity_id
_entity_poly.type
_entity_poly.pdbx_seq_one_letter_code
_entity_poly.pdbx_strand_id
1 'polypeptide(L)'
;GLQDLERALMRPAREFCQRRLGLYLGDDLSALPEREPMELNALERWKIATEWLEHMLAGKPEASRLEVQRARGRLPHFVSGDLFYDDLQATLESIERTFGALTHGAPMRKLHVDLTLDGMHLSGSLAELFDTAHVRVQYSEPQGRHELRHFVRHVVMRCLAEQEPGLGLPRASYLIGRESSLCLELRGSATEALRELLSLYTEALSQPLPLFAAASRTYAEQLAKGNAREQALSAARRAYGDEYQAARDDSRGLDYSDAYAVQLFGSFEQMLAQEGSRFENSALRLYQPLMAARRDV
;
A
#
# COMPACT_ATOMS: atom_id res chain seq x y z
N GLY A 1 -13.32 12.08 -1.02
CA GLY A 1 -11.94 12.57 -1.03
C GLY A 1 -10.93 11.52 -1.45
N LEU A 2 -9.67 11.93 -1.66
CA LEU A 2 -8.58 11.04 -2.07
C LEU A 2 -8.38 9.84 -1.13
N GLN A 3 -8.43 10.07 0.17
CA GLN A 3 -8.32 8.99 1.16
C GLN A 3 -9.49 7.99 1.10
N ASP A 4 -10.68 8.46 0.72
CA ASP A 4 -11.83 7.57 0.56
C ASP A 4 -11.66 6.67 -0.66
N LEU A 5 -11.16 7.24 -1.78
CA LEU A 5 -10.80 6.49 -2.98
C LEU A 5 -9.75 5.42 -2.66
N GLU A 6 -8.65 5.80 -1.97
CA GLU A 6 -7.61 4.86 -1.54
C GLU A 6 -8.19 3.71 -0.70
N ARG A 7 -9.01 4.02 0.32
CA ARG A 7 -9.61 2.99 1.20
C ARG A 7 -10.54 2.04 0.45
N ALA A 8 -11.39 2.58 -0.41
CA ALA A 8 -12.36 1.77 -1.15
C ALA A 8 -11.68 0.82 -2.14
N LEU A 9 -10.59 1.24 -2.78
CA LEU A 9 -9.82 0.36 -3.67
C LEU A 9 -8.96 -0.67 -2.92
N MET A 10 -8.48 -0.33 -1.71
CA MET A 10 -7.69 -1.25 -0.91
C MET A 10 -8.53 -2.28 -0.13
N ARG A 11 -9.75 -1.92 0.27
CA ARG A 11 -10.65 -2.76 1.09
C ARG A 11 -12.11 -2.57 0.67
N PRO A 12 -12.49 -2.92 -0.55
CA PRO A 12 -13.83 -2.65 -1.07
C PRO A 12 -14.92 -3.37 -0.28
N ALA A 13 -14.68 -4.61 0.17
CA ALA A 13 -15.61 -5.36 1.01
C ALA A 13 -15.92 -4.61 2.32
N ARG A 14 -14.90 -4.10 3.00
CA ARG A 14 -15.06 -3.33 4.24
C ARG A 14 -15.82 -2.03 4.02
N GLU A 15 -15.46 -1.26 3.01
CA GLU A 15 -16.11 0.02 2.70
C GLU A 15 -17.58 -0.17 2.31
N PHE A 16 -17.89 -1.22 1.53
CA PHE A 16 -19.27 -1.57 1.22
C PHE A 16 -20.08 -1.93 2.46
N CYS A 17 -19.57 -2.86 3.30
CA CYS A 17 -20.25 -3.28 4.53
C CYS A 17 -20.50 -2.10 5.48
N GLN A 18 -19.48 -1.27 5.71
CA GLN A 18 -19.58 -0.16 6.66
C GLN A 18 -20.46 0.98 6.14
N ARG A 19 -20.26 1.41 4.89
CA ARG A 19 -20.96 2.60 4.35
C ARG A 19 -22.35 2.30 3.80
N ARG A 20 -22.54 1.11 3.21
CA ARG A 20 -23.82 0.75 2.59
C ARG A 20 -24.73 -0.06 3.50
N LEU A 21 -24.18 -1.00 4.25
CA LEU A 21 -24.94 -1.89 5.12
C LEU A 21 -24.93 -1.47 6.59
N GLY A 22 -24.07 -0.51 6.99
CA GLY A 22 -23.89 -0.14 8.40
C GLY A 22 -23.31 -1.27 9.25
N LEU A 23 -22.69 -2.27 8.62
CA LEU A 23 -22.16 -3.46 9.28
C LEU A 23 -20.71 -3.24 9.70
N TYR A 24 -20.47 -3.34 11.01
CA TYR A 24 -19.15 -3.25 11.61
C TYR A 24 -18.82 -4.61 12.23
N LEU A 25 -17.92 -5.36 11.60
CA LEU A 25 -17.33 -6.57 12.17
C LEU A 25 -16.24 -6.13 13.14
N GLY A 26 -16.25 -6.66 14.36
CA GLY A 26 -15.20 -6.37 15.33
C GLY A 26 -13.85 -6.83 14.79
N ASP A 27 -12.83 -5.98 14.87
CA ASP A 27 -11.47 -6.46 14.75
C ASP A 27 -11.26 -7.35 16.00
N ASP A 28 -10.93 -8.63 15.82
CA ASP A 28 -10.56 -9.49 16.93
C ASP A 28 -9.43 -8.81 17.70
N LEU A 29 -9.76 -8.33 18.91
CA LEU A 29 -8.77 -7.81 19.83
C LEU A 29 -7.91 -9.00 20.22
N SER A 30 -6.83 -9.23 19.48
CA SER A 30 -5.80 -10.17 19.89
C SER A 30 -5.37 -9.79 21.30
N ALA A 31 -5.51 -10.75 22.23
CA ALA A 31 -5.14 -10.58 23.62
C ALA A 31 -3.74 -9.97 23.70
N LEU A 32 -3.57 -8.95 24.54
CA LEU A 32 -2.25 -8.35 24.79
C LEU A 32 -1.31 -9.46 25.26
N PRO A 33 -0.10 -9.59 24.71
CA PRO A 33 0.85 -10.58 25.17
C PRO A 33 1.20 -10.33 26.64
N GLU A 34 0.99 -11.33 27.49
CA GLU A 34 1.23 -11.27 28.94
C GLU A 34 2.72 -11.31 29.33
N ARG A 35 3.63 -11.38 28.38
CA ARG A 35 5.09 -11.45 28.65
C ARG A 35 5.83 -10.37 27.91
N GLU A 36 6.76 -9.71 28.58
CA GLU A 36 7.77 -8.87 27.94
C GLU A 36 8.59 -9.74 26.98
N PRO A 37 8.58 -9.46 25.68
CA PRO A 37 9.36 -10.25 24.72
C PRO A 37 10.86 -10.02 24.97
N MET A 38 11.63 -11.10 25.08
CA MET A 38 13.08 -11.04 25.13
C MET A 38 13.71 -10.56 23.80
N GLU A 39 12.91 -10.57 22.73
CA GLU A 39 13.26 -10.07 21.41
C GLU A 39 12.14 -9.14 20.90
N LEU A 40 12.53 -8.09 20.18
CA LEU A 40 11.55 -7.20 19.56
C LEU A 40 10.75 -7.96 18.49
N ASN A 41 9.45 -7.96 18.64
CA ASN A 41 8.58 -8.52 17.61
C ASN A 41 8.56 -7.62 16.34
N ALA A 42 8.06 -8.16 15.24
CA ALA A 42 8.03 -7.45 13.95
C ALA A 42 7.28 -6.10 14.00
N LEU A 43 6.25 -5.99 14.87
CA LEU A 43 5.48 -4.76 15.04
C LEU A 43 6.27 -3.68 15.78
N GLU A 44 7.02 -4.06 16.82
CA GLU A 44 7.87 -3.13 17.59
C GLU A 44 9.02 -2.63 16.71
N ARG A 45 9.67 -3.54 15.98
CA ARG A 45 10.68 -3.19 14.97
C ARG A 45 10.12 -2.20 13.96
N TRP A 46 8.96 -2.45 13.42
CA TRP A 46 8.30 -1.57 12.47
C TRP A 46 7.98 -0.19 13.06
N LYS A 47 7.50 -0.12 14.31
CA LYS A 47 7.23 1.14 15.00
C LYS A 47 8.47 2.01 15.16
N ILE A 48 9.58 1.40 15.64
CA ILE A 48 10.86 2.11 15.85
C ILE A 48 11.39 2.62 14.50
N ALA A 49 11.38 1.77 13.47
CA ALA A 49 11.84 2.13 12.14
C ALA A 49 11.01 3.25 11.50
N THR A 50 9.68 3.19 11.65
CA THR A 50 8.78 4.22 11.11
C THR A 50 9.02 5.57 11.79
N GLU A 51 9.14 5.60 13.13
CA GLU A 51 9.45 6.83 13.85
C GLU A 51 10.82 7.40 13.45
N TRP A 52 11.81 6.54 13.23
CA TRP A 52 13.13 6.97 12.75
C TRP A 52 13.04 7.62 11.37
N LEU A 53 12.32 6.98 10.42
CA LEU A 53 12.09 7.55 9.09
C LEU A 53 11.37 8.91 9.17
N GLU A 54 10.38 9.05 10.04
CA GLU A 54 9.68 10.32 10.27
C GLU A 54 10.65 11.41 10.79
N HIS A 55 11.53 11.07 11.72
CA HIS A 55 12.54 11.99 12.22
C HIS A 55 13.56 12.38 11.15
N MET A 56 13.99 11.43 10.33
CA MET A 56 14.91 11.66 9.22
C MET A 56 14.27 12.64 8.21
N LEU A 57 13.04 12.39 7.77
CA LEU A 57 12.31 13.24 6.84
C LEU A 57 12.03 14.64 7.41
N ALA A 58 11.88 14.74 8.74
CA ALA A 58 11.72 16.01 9.45
C ALA A 58 13.05 16.76 9.68
N GLY A 59 14.18 16.23 9.21
CA GLY A 59 15.50 16.81 9.45
C GLY A 59 15.96 16.76 10.91
N LYS A 60 15.47 15.78 11.70
CA LYS A 60 15.77 15.58 13.12
C LYS A 60 16.40 14.20 13.42
N PRO A 61 17.50 13.82 12.78
CA PRO A 61 18.07 12.47 12.92
C PRO A 61 18.51 12.16 14.36
N GLU A 62 18.80 13.20 15.15
CA GLU A 62 19.31 13.05 16.53
C GLU A 62 18.32 12.36 17.48
N ALA A 63 16.98 12.49 17.22
CA ALA A 63 15.95 11.85 18.02
C ALA A 63 15.96 10.32 17.91
N SER A 64 16.64 9.78 16.90
CA SER A 64 16.72 8.34 16.62
C SER A 64 18.02 7.68 17.12
N ARG A 65 18.90 8.41 17.80
CA ARG A 65 20.16 7.87 18.32
C ARG A 65 19.93 6.75 19.34
N LEU A 66 20.86 5.81 19.37
CA LEU A 66 20.83 4.61 20.24
C LEU A 66 20.54 4.96 21.72
N GLU A 67 21.23 5.98 22.25
CA GLU A 67 21.06 6.41 23.64
C GLU A 67 19.65 6.92 23.94
N VAL A 68 19.03 7.62 22.98
CA VAL A 68 17.65 8.10 23.11
C VAL A 68 16.66 6.95 23.11
N GLN A 69 16.86 5.97 22.23
CA GLN A 69 15.99 4.78 22.16
C GLN A 69 16.15 3.89 23.40
N ARG A 70 17.37 3.77 23.92
CA ARG A 70 17.65 3.09 25.22
C ARG A 70 16.99 3.83 26.38
N ALA A 71 17.16 5.13 26.47
CA ALA A 71 16.55 5.94 27.54
C ALA A 71 15.01 5.87 27.55
N ARG A 72 14.40 5.62 26.37
CA ARG A 72 12.95 5.40 26.23
C ARG A 72 12.53 3.96 26.54
N GLY A 73 13.44 3.05 26.86
CA GLY A 73 13.14 1.64 27.13
C GLY A 73 12.59 0.86 25.92
N ARG A 74 12.91 1.29 24.72
CA ARG A 74 12.36 0.71 23.48
C ARG A 74 13.22 -0.39 22.86
N LEU A 75 14.45 -0.54 23.34
CA LEU A 75 15.38 -1.56 22.84
C LEU A 75 15.54 -2.67 23.87
N PRO A 76 15.75 -3.91 23.43
CA PRO A 76 16.14 -5.01 24.30
C PRO A 76 17.39 -4.66 25.09
N HIS A 77 17.51 -5.25 26.26
CA HIS A 77 18.69 -5.05 27.10
C HIS A 77 19.92 -5.77 26.50
N PHE A 78 21.10 -5.25 26.76
CA PHE A 78 22.42 -5.81 26.40
C PHE A 78 22.70 -5.86 24.89
N VAL A 79 23.55 -6.81 24.49
CA VAL A 79 24.14 -6.97 23.14
C VAL A 79 23.05 -7.15 22.06
N SER A 80 21.90 -7.78 22.38
CA SER A 80 20.83 -7.96 21.43
C SER A 80 20.19 -6.64 20.97
N GLY A 81 20.13 -5.64 21.86
CA GLY A 81 19.65 -4.31 21.51
C GLY A 81 20.61 -3.55 20.60
N ASP A 82 21.90 -3.75 20.76
CA ASP A 82 22.93 -3.12 19.91
C ASP A 82 22.93 -3.70 18.51
N LEU A 83 22.93 -5.02 18.38
CA LEU A 83 22.86 -5.71 17.08
C LEU A 83 21.58 -5.35 16.32
N PHE A 84 20.45 -5.25 17.03
CA PHE A 84 19.20 -4.80 16.43
C PHE A 84 19.31 -3.37 15.92
N TYR A 85 19.90 -2.46 16.72
CA TYR A 85 20.05 -1.08 16.34
C TYR A 85 20.97 -0.91 15.12
N ASP A 86 22.08 -1.64 15.09
CA ASP A 86 23.04 -1.62 13.97
C ASP A 86 22.41 -2.11 12.66
N ASP A 87 21.64 -3.22 12.71
CA ASP A 87 20.89 -3.74 11.55
C ASP A 87 19.84 -2.73 11.05
N LEU A 88 19.11 -2.14 11.99
CA LEU A 88 18.13 -1.11 11.67
C LEU A 88 18.79 0.13 11.07
N GLN A 89 19.89 0.59 11.65
CA GLN A 89 20.64 1.75 11.17
C GLN A 89 21.13 1.53 9.74
N ALA A 90 21.76 0.38 9.45
CA ALA A 90 22.26 0.05 8.11
C ALA A 90 21.11 0.07 7.06
N THR A 91 19.95 -0.47 7.43
CA THR A 91 18.75 -0.45 6.57
C THR A 91 18.29 0.99 6.31
N LEU A 92 18.18 1.81 7.35
CA LEU A 92 17.68 3.18 7.24
C LEU A 92 18.66 4.10 6.50
N GLU A 93 19.97 3.92 6.68
CA GLU A 93 21.00 4.61 5.90
C GLU A 93 20.92 4.28 4.39
N SER A 94 20.55 3.04 4.05
CA SER A 94 20.29 2.66 2.65
C SER A 94 19.07 3.39 2.07
N ILE A 95 17.99 3.44 2.84
CA ILE A 95 16.78 4.20 2.46
C ILE A 95 17.11 5.69 2.30
N GLU A 96 17.83 6.28 3.26
CA GLU A 96 18.23 7.68 3.25
C GLU A 96 19.09 8.03 2.03
N ARG A 97 20.06 7.16 1.71
CA ARG A 97 20.92 7.34 0.53
C ARG A 97 20.10 7.34 -0.76
N THR A 98 19.17 6.38 -0.92
CA THR A 98 18.29 6.30 -2.08
C THR A 98 17.37 7.51 -2.15
N PHE A 99 16.78 7.92 -1.03
CA PHE A 99 15.95 9.11 -0.92
C PHE A 99 16.71 10.38 -1.29
N GLY A 100 17.93 10.57 -0.75
CA GLY A 100 18.77 11.72 -1.07
C GLY A 100 19.16 11.80 -2.55
N ALA A 101 19.45 10.65 -3.17
CA ALA A 101 19.77 10.56 -4.59
C ALA A 101 18.58 10.93 -5.49
N LEU A 102 17.34 10.68 -5.05
CA LEU A 102 16.12 10.99 -5.82
C LEU A 102 15.63 12.42 -5.59
N THR A 103 15.83 12.97 -4.39
CA THR A 103 15.33 14.30 -4.03
C THR A 103 16.36 15.41 -4.24
N HIS A 104 17.65 15.06 -4.35
CA HIS A 104 18.76 16.00 -4.46
C HIS A 104 18.76 17.10 -3.39
N GLY A 105 18.22 16.81 -2.20
CA GLY A 105 18.10 17.79 -1.12
C GLY A 105 17.02 18.87 -1.36
N ALA A 106 16.19 18.74 -2.39
CA ALA A 106 15.09 19.67 -2.65
C ALA A 106 14.07 19.67 -1.49
N PRO A 107 13.43 20.81 -1.19
CA PRO A 107 12.42 20.89 -0.17
C PRO A 107 11.17 20.08 -0.56
N MET A 108 10.59 19.40 0.43
CA MET A 108 9.34 18.70 0.27
C MET A 108 8.18 19.69 0.09
N ARG A 109 7.37 19.46 -0.94
CA ARG A 109 6.17 20.25 -1.23
C ARG A 109 4.92 19.43 -0.91
N LYS A 110 3.84 20.11 -0.57
CA LYS A 110 2.50 19.55 -0.43
C LYS A 110 1.58 20.28 -1.42
N LEU A 111 0.81 19.50 -2.17
CA LEU A 111 -0.15 20.01 -3.15
C LEU A 111 -1.58 19.74 -2.67
N HIS A 112 -2.45 20.71 -2.79
CA HIS A 112 -3.88 20.50 -2.63
C HIS A 112 -4.44 19.84 -3.89
N VAL A 113 -5.24 18.80 -3.70
CA VAL A 113 -5.95 18.10 -4.78
C VAL A 113 -7.36 18.66 -4.82
N ASP A 114 -7.74 19.19 -5.97
CA ASP A 114 -9.07 19.68 -6.30
C ASP A 114 -9.35 19.36 -7.77
N LEU A 115 -9.94 18.19 -8.02
CA LEU A 115 -10.17 17.67 -9.35
C LEU A 115 -11.66 17.41 -9.54
N THR A 116 -12.21 17.82 -10.68
CA THR A 116 -13.54 17.40 -11.10
C THR A 116 -13.43 16.59 -12.39
N LEU A 117 -13.95 15.37 -12.38
CA LEU A 117 -13.96 14.46 -13.52
C LEU A 117 -15.32 13.75 -13.60
N ASP A 118 -15.97 13.87 -14.75
CA ASP A 118 -17.26 13.23 -15.05
C ASP A 118 -18.33 13.50 -13.96
N GLY A 119 -18.36 14.71 -13.41
CA GLY A 119 -19.28 15.13 -12.35
C GLY A 119 -18.90 14.68 -10.93
N MET A 120 -17.81 13.94 -10.77
CA MET A 120 -17.27 13.57 -9.46
C MET A 120 -16.18 14.55 -9.03
N HIS A 121 -16.29 15.06 -7.81
CA HIS A 121 -15.29 15.95 -7.19
C HIS A 121 -14.37 15.16 -6.28
N LEU A 122 -13.06 15.19 -6.57
CA LEU A 122 -12.01 14.55 -5.79
C LEU A 122 -11.16 15.62 -5.08
N SER A 123 -11.26 15.67 -3.77
CA SER A 123 -10.50 16.59 -2.92
C SER A 123 -9.52 15.85 -2.02
N GLY A 124 -8.43 16.51 -1.64
CA GLY A 124 -7.44 15.93 -0.75
C GLY A 124 -6.09 16.65 -0.76
N SER A 125 -5.04 15.92 -0.47
CA SER A 125 -3.67 16.45 -0.56
C SER A 125 -2.67 15.37 -0.95
N LEU A 126 -1.70 15.78 -1.78
CA LEU A 126 -0.50 15.03 -2.10
C LEU A 126 0.67 15.66 -1.35
N ALA A 127 1.33 14.88 -0.53
CA ALA A 127 2.57 15.26 0.13
C ALA A 127 3.76 14.52 -0.53
N GLU A 128 4.94 14.71 0.00
CA GLU A 128 6.15 13.99 -0.43
C GLU A 128 6.52 14.28 -1.90
N LEU A 129 6.14 15.49 -2.39
CA LEU A 129 6.48 15.99 -3.71
C LEU A 129 7.78 16.76 -3.66
N PHE A 130 8.68 16.45 -4.59
CA PHE A 130 9.95 17.14 -4.82
C PHE A 130 9.99 17.62 -6.27
N ASP A 131 10.93 18.48 -6.62
CA ASP A 131 10.97 19.02 -7.99
C ASP A 131 11.21 17.94 -9.05
N THR A 132 11.98 16.92 -8.70
CA THR A 132 12.37 15.82 -9.60
C THR A 132 11.42 14.63 -9.57
N ALA A 133 10.78 14.35 -8.42
CA ALA A 133 10.00 13.16 -8.21
C ALA A 133 8.97 13.31 -7.06
N HIS A 134 7.95 12.45 -7.06
CA HIS A 134 7.16 12.16 -5.87
C HIS A 134 7.82 10.95 -5.18
N VAL A 135 8.34 11.13 -3.97
CA VAL A 135 9.14 10.10 -3.29
C VAL A 135 8.55 9.79 -1.93
N ARG A 136 8.09 8.57 -1.76
CA ARG A 136 7.61 8.05 -0.50
C ARG A 136 8.57 7.02 0.06
N VAL A 137 8.86 7.11 1.35
CA VAL A 137 9.67 6.11 2.08
C VAL A 137 8.81 5.37 3.09
N GLN A 138 9.12 4.10 3.30
CA GLN A 138 8.49 3.27 4.33
C GLN A 138 9.42 2.13 4.73
N TYR A 139 9.29 1.64 5.96
CA TYR A 139 10.04 0.47 6.42
C TYR A 139 9.49 -0.86 5.90
N SER A 140 8.25 -0.88 5.43
CA SER A 140 7.63 -2.07 4.82
C SER A 140 8.08 -2.24 3.37
N GLU A 141 7.99 -3.46 2.84
CA GLU A 141 8.22 -3.68 1.41
C GLU A 141 7.17 -2.97 0.56
N PRO A 142 7.56 -2.44 -0.62
CA PRO A 142 6.70 -1.70 -1.53
C PRO A 142 5.79 -2.63 -2.35
N GLN A 143 4.87 -3.33 -1.67
CA GLN A 143 3.97 -4.30 -2.31
C GLN A 143 2.55 -4.22 -1.72
N GLY A 144 1.60 -4.88 -2.37
CA GLY A 144 0.22 -4.97 -1.93
C GLY A 144 -0.45 -3.60 -1.78
N ARG A 145 -0.98 -3.33 -0.58
CA ARG A 145 -1.73 -2.08 -0.30
C ARG A 145 -0.86 -0.81 -0.38
N HIS A 146 0.42 -0.92 -0.08
CA HIS A 146 1.35 0.21 -0.14
C HIS A 146 1.59 0.63 -1.59
N GLU A 147 1.84 -0.32 -2.46
CA GLU A 147 2.00 -0.12 -3.89
C GLU A 147 0.72 0.46 -4.53
N LEU A 148 -0.45 -0.11 -4.22
CA LEU A 148 -1.73 0.38 -4.72
C LEU A 148 -2.01 1.81 -4.28
N ARG A 149 -1.81 2.15 -3.00
CA ARG A 149 -1.98 3.52 -2.52
C ARG A 149 -1.06 4.48 -3.26
N HIS A 150 0.19 4.09 -3.46
CA HIS A 150 1.16 4.93 -4.16
C HIS A 150 0.77 5.12 -5.63
N PHE A 151 0.25 4.08 -6.28
CA PHE A 151 -0.28 4.14 -7.64
C PHE A 151 -1.48 5.08 -7.76
N VAL A 152 -2.46 5.00 -6.87
CA VAL A 152 -3.62 5.92 -6.87
C VAL A 152 -3.14 7.38 -6.77
N ARG A 153 -2.21 7.68 -5.87
CA ARG A 153 -1.61 9.02 -5.74
C ARG A 153 -0.86 9.44 -6.98
N HIS A 154 -0.11 8.52 -7.57
CA HIS A 154 0.61 8.77 -8.83
C HIS A 154 -0.37 9.14 -9.95
N VAL A 155 -1.44 8.39 -10.15
CA VAL A 155 -2.48 8.68 -11.16
C VAL A 155 -3.10 10.06 -10.92
N VAL A 156 -3.48 10.38 -9.68
CA VAL A 156 -4.04 11.70 -9.34
C VAL A 156 -3.05 12.82 -9.62
N MET A 157 -1.78 12.66 -9.24
CA MET A 157 -0.72 13.64 -9.52
C MET A 157 -0.55 13.86 -11.01
N ARG A 158 -0.53 12.78 -11.81
CA ARG A 158 -0.38 12.87 -13.26
C ARG A 158 -1.61 13.47 -13.94
N CYS A 159 -2.82 13.21 -13.41
CA CYS A 159 -4.05 13.84 -13.91
C CYS A 159 -4.04 15.36 -13.64
N LEU A 160 -3.60 15.80 -12.45
CA LEU A 160 -3.38 17.23 -12.15
C LEU A 160 -2.37 17.86 -13.13
N ALA A 161 -1.27 17.15 -13.43
CA ALA A 161 -0.27 17.62 -14.37
C ALA A 161 -0.79 17.72 -15.82
N GLU A 162 -1.75 16.87 -16.22
CA GLU A 162 -2.43 16.97 -17.53
C GLU A 162 -3.37 18.18 -17.59
N GLN A 163 -4.10 18.46 -16.50
CA GLN A 163 -5.04 19.58 -16.44
C GLN A 163 -4.34 20.92 -16.25
N GLU A 164 -3.29 20.96 -15.44
CA GLU A 164 -2.53 22.16 -15.09
C GLU A 164 -1.03 21.97 -15.31
N PRO A 165 -0.54 22.01 -16.55
CA PRO A 165 0.90 21.82 -16.86
C PRO A 165 1.82 22.79 -16.14
N GLY A 166 1.31 23.98 -15.78
CA GLY A 166 2.06 25.01 -15.04
C GLY A 166 2.46 24.65 -13.62
N LEU A 167 1.87 23.59 -13.04
CA LEU A 167 2.24 23.11 -11.69
C LEU A 167 3.63 22.46 -11.63
N GLY A 168 4.23 22.12 -12.76
CA GLY A 168 5.57 21.53 -12.82
C GLY A 168 5.69 20.22 -12.03
N LEU A 169 4.66 19.36 -12.11
CA LEU A 169 4.63 18.11 -11.34
C LEU A 169 5.52 17.03 -11.98
N PRO A 170 6.19 16.21 -11.17
CA PRO A 170 7.10 15.20 -11.66
C PRO A 170 6.37 14.10 -12.46
N ARG A 171 7.12 13.46 -13.37
CA ARG A 171 6.59 12.35 -14.18
C ARG A 171 6.62 11.01 -13.45
N ALA A 172 7.60 10.85 -12.57
CA ALA A 172 7.84 9.59 -11.84
C ALA A 172 7.47 9.71 -10.36
N SER A 173 7.05 8.58 -9.79
CA SER A 173 6.86 8.42 -8.35
C SER A 173 7.66 7.22 -7.87
N TYR A 174 8.35 7.38 -6.75
CA TYR A 174 9.17 6.33 -6.15
C TYR A 174 8.61 5.93 -4.79
N LEU A 175 8.52 4.64 -4.55
CA LEU A 175 8.22 4.06 -3.24
C LEU A 175 9.43 3.27 -2.79
N ILE A 176 10.11 3.77 -1.77
CA ILE A 176 11.33 3.18 -1.21
C ILE A 176 10.91 2.33 -0.02
N GLY A 177 11.21 1.04 -0.07
CA GLY A 177 11.01 0.08 1.00
C GLY A 177 12.30 -0.32 1.70
N ARG A 178 12.18 -1.31 2.56
CA ARG A 178 13.30 -1.81 3.38
C ARG A 178 14.40 -2.46 2.53
N GLU A 179 14.05 -3.33 1.61
CA GLU A 179 14.99 -4.13 0.80
C GLU A 179 14.84 -3.86 -0.69
N SER A 180 13.74 -3.24 -1.10
CA SER A 180 13.45 -2.97 -2.50
C SER A 180 12.81 -1.61 -2.69
N SER A 181 12.90 -1.09 -3.90
CA SER A 181 12.27 0.16 -4.30
C SER A 181 11.54 -0.04 -5.63
N LEU A 182 10.48 0.70 -5.84
CA LEU A 182 9.79 0.72 -7.12
C LEU A 182 9.63 2.15 -7.64
N CYS A 183 9.61 2.27 -8.94
CA CYS A 183 9.25 3.47 -9.67
C CYS A 183 7.93 3.26 -10.39
N LEU A 184 7.06 4.25 -10.34
CA LEU A 184 5.84 4.32 -11.13
C LEU A 184 5.97 5.42 -12.17
N GLU A 185 5.72 5.06 -13.41
CA GLU A 185 5.69 5.97 -14.54
C GLU A 185 4.54 5.59 -15.45
N LEU A 186 3.46 6.36 -15.39
CA LEU A 186 2.24 6.05 -16.11
C LEU A 186 2.46 6.19 -17.62
N ARG A 187 2.01 5.19 -18.38
CA ARG A 187 1.99 5.18 -19.83
C ARG A 187 0.55 5.44 -20.30
N GLY A 188 0.34 6.49 -21.07
CA GLY A 188 -0.99 6.88 -21.54
C GLY A 188 -1.62 8.00 -20.71
N SER A 189 -2.93 8.24 -20.88
CA SER A 189 -3.66 9.32 -20.23
C SER A 189 -3.92 9.03 -18.76
N ALA A 190 -3.49 9.93 -17.90
CA ALA A 190 -3.77 9.87 -16.47
C ALA A 190 -5.24 10.16 -16.17
N THR A 191 -5.88 10.96 -16.99
CA THR A 191 -7.32 11.24 -16.90
C THR A 191 -8.15 9.98 -17.13
N GLU A 192 -7.79 9.14 -18.11
CA GLU A 192 -8.45 7.85 -18.35
C GLU A 192 -8.19 6.87 -17.21
N ALA A 193 -6.97 6.79 -16.72
CA ALA A 193 -6.62 5.95 -15.57
C ALA A 193 -7.40 6.38 -14.32
N LEU A 194 -7.53 7.69 -14.05
CA LEU A 194 -8.32 8.19 -12.93
C LEU A 194 -9.82 7.87 -13.10
N ARG A 195 -10.36 8.00 -14.31
CA ARG A 195 -11.75 7.64 -14.62
C ARG A 195 -12.04 6.19 -14.26
N GLU A 196 -11.12 5.29 -14.58
CA GLU A 196 -11.25 3.87 -14.26
C GLU A 196 -11.21 3.60 -12.75
N LEU A 197 -10.31 4.27 -12.02
CA LEU A 197 -10.26 4.19 -10.55
C LEU A 197 -11.54 4.72 -9.90
N LEU A 198 -12.11 5.81 -10.41
CA LEU A 198 -13.38 6.37 -9.92
C LEU A 198 -14.59 5.47 -10.26
N SER A 199 -14.57 4.79 -11.41
CA SER A 199 -15.57 3.78 -11.77
C SER A 199 -15.53 2.61 -10.79
N LEU A 200 -14.37 2.04 -10.50
CA LEU A 200 -14.18 0.99 -9.49
C LEU A 200 -14.61 1.45 -8.09
N TYR A 201 -14.32 2.69 -7.72
CA TYR A 201 -14.76 3.28 -6.47
C TYR A 201 -16.29 3.31 -6.34
N THR A 202 -16.96 3.77 -7.40
CA THR A 202 -18.44 3.85 -7.43
C THR A 202 -19.04 2.44 -7.35
N GLU A 203 -18.46 1.49 -8.08
CA GLU A 203 -18.88 0.10 -8.05
C GLU A 203 -18.71 -0.51 -6.64
N ALA A 204 -17.55 -0.29 -6.00
CA ALA A 204 -17.27 -0.77 -4.65
C ALA A 204 -18.22 -0.24 -3.57
N LEU A 205 -18.79 0.96 -3.76
CA LEU A 205 -19.76 1.54 -2.84
C LEU A 205 -21.21 1.13 -3.14
N SER A 206 -21.50 0.66 -4.36
CA SER A 206 -22.88 0.31 -4.78
C SER A 206 -23.19 -1.17 -4.60
N GLN A 207 -22.20 -2.04 -4.72
CA GLN A 207 -22.36 -3.50 -4.62
C GLN A 207 -21.06 -4.17 -4.12
N PRO A 208 -21.13 -5.40 -3.59
CA PRO A 208 -19.92 -6.16 -3.25
C PRO A 208 -19.02 -6.29 -4.48
N LEU A 209 -17.79 -5.78 -4.38
CA LEU A 209 -16.80 -5.86 -5.46
C LEU A 209 -15.77 -6.93 -5.12
N PRO A 210 -15.64 -8.02 -5.90
CA PRO A 210 -14.65 -9.08 -5.67
C PRO A 210 -13.27 -8.60 -6.11
N LEU A 211 -12.69 -7.71 -5.34
CA LEU A 211 -11.39 -7.11 -5.55
C LEU A 211 -10.59 -7.23 -4.25
N PHE A 212 -9.45 -7.90 -4.31
CA PHE A 212 -8.65 -8.27 -3.16
C PHE A 212 -7.20 -7.83 -3.33
N ALA A 213 -6.57 -7.38 -2.24
CA ALA A 213 -5.25 -6.78 -2.31
C ALA A 213 -4.15 -7.77 -2.74
N ALA A 214 -4.22 -9.02 -2.28
CA ALA A 214 -3.24 -10.04 -2.60
C ALA A 214 -3.66 -10.88 -3.81
N ALA A 215 -4.86 -11.45 -3.82
CA ALA A 215 -5.32 -12.36 -4.88
C ALA A 215 -5.46 -11.65 -6.23
N SER A 216 -6.10 -10.46 -6.26
CA SER A 216 -6.29 -9.73 -7.52
C SER A 216 -4.96 -9.24 -8.11
N ARG A 217 -4.06 -8.77 -7.24
CA ARG A 217 -2.71 -8.38 -7.66
C ARG A 217 -1.95 -9.57 -8.23
N THR A 218 -1.95 -10.70 -7.53
CA THR A 218 -1.26 -11.92 -7.98
C THR A 218 -1.83 -12.42 -9.30
N TYR A 219 -3.15 -12.40 -9.48
CA TYR A 219 -3.78 -12.77 -10.74
C TYR A 219 -3.28 -11.94 -11.91
N ALA A 220 -3.34 -10.61 -11.78
CA ALA A 220 -2.89 -9.69 -12.82
C ALA A 220 -1.38 -9.83 -13.11
N GLU A 221 -0.56 -10.02 -12.07
CA GLU A 221 0.89 -10.22 -12.21
C GLU A 221 1.22 -11.50 -12.98
N GLN A 222 0.53 -12.62 -12.70
CA GLN A 222 0.75 -13.87 -13.40
C GLN A 222 0.40 -13.76 -14.89
N LEU A 223 -0.69 -13.08 -15.21
CA LEU A 223 -1.06 -12.83 -16.61
C LEU A 223 -0.07 -11.88 -17.30
N ALA A 224 0.44 -10.87 -16.62
CA ALA A 224 1.46 -9.97 -17.16
C ALA A 224 2.79 -10.69 -17.45
N LYS A 225 3.10 -11.77 -16.72
CA LYS A 225 4.23 -12.68 -16.98
C LYS A 225 3.98 -13.68 -18.13
N GLY A 226 2.78 -13.65 -18.75
CA GLY A 226 2.41 -14.55 -19.85
C GLY A 226 1.93 -15.93 -19.39
N ASN A 227 1.66 -16.15 -18.11
CA ASN A 227 1.12 -17.40 -17.60
C ASN A 227 -0.33 -17.62 -18.06
N ALA A 228 -0.75 -18.88 -18.21
CA ALA A 228 -2.11 -19.23 -18.55
C ALA A 228 -3.09 -18.81 -17.43
N ARG A 229 -4.37 -18.55 -17.82
CA ARG A 229 -5.44 -18.14 -16.90
C ARG A 229 -5.57 -19.07 -15.69
N GLU A 230 -5.51 -20.40 -15.90
CA GLU A 230 -5.64 -21.40 -14.84
C GLU A 230 -4.48 -21.32 -13.83
N GLN A 231 -3.27 -21.07 -14.33
CA GLN A 231 -2.09 -20.86 -13.48
C GLN A 231 -2.21 -19.56 -12.67
N ALA A 232 -2.71 -18.50 -13.31
CA ALA A 232 -2.97 -17.22 -12.64
C ALA A 232 -4.03 -17.36 -11.53
N LEU A 233 -5.14 -18.07 -11.79
CA LEU A 233 -6.16 -18.36 -10.78
C LEU A 233 -5.63 -19.24 -9.65
N SER A 234 -4.81 -20.25 -9.94
CA SER A 234 -4.17 -21.07 -8.91
C SER A 234 -3.24 -20.26 -8.01
N ALA A 235 -2.49 -19.33 -8.58
CA ALA A 235 -1.65 -18.42 -7.80
C ALA A 235 -2.48 -17.44 -6.95
N ALA A 236 -3.54 -16.88 -7.51
CA ALA A 236 -4.45 -15.99 -6.82
C ALA A 236 -5.14 -16.69 -5.63
N ARG A 237 -5.54 -17.96 -5.79
CA ARG A 237 -6.08 -18.79 -4.71
C ARG A 237 -5.12 -18.89 -3.53
N ARG A 238 -3.84 -19.17 -3.80
CA ARG A 238 -2.83 -19.23 -2.72
C ARG A 238 -2.64 -17.88 -2.02
N ALA A 239 -2.74 -16.79 -2.76
CA ALA A 239 -2.65 -15.44 -2.21
C ALA A 239 -3.92 -15.02 -1.42
N TYR A 240 -5.09 -15.54 -1.79
CA TYR A 240 -6.31 -15.36 -1.02
C TYR A 240 -6.23 -16.07 0.33
N GLY A 241 -5.72 -17.31 0.33
CA GLY A 241 -5.59 -18.15 1.51
C GLY A 241 -6.88 -18.90 1.87
N ASP A 242 -6.84 -19.54 3.02
CA ASP A 242 -7.95 -20.31 3.60
C ASP A 242 -8.00 -20.14 5.13
N GLU A 243 -9.02 -20.71 5.76
CA GLU A 243 -9.24 -20.65 7.21
C GLU A 243 -8.05 -21.20 8.01
N TYR A 244 -7.44 -22.29 7.55
CA TYR A 244 -6.31 -22.90 8.24
C TYR A 244 -5.06 -22.02 8.19
N GLN A 245 -4.80 -21.37 7.05
CA GLN A 245 -3.70 -20.44 6.88
C GLN A 245 -3.95 -19.15 7.67
N ALA A 246 -5.19 -18.63 7.67
CA ALA A 246 -5.57 -17.43 8.41
C ALA A 246 -5.44 -17.58 9.94
N ALA A 247 -5.62 -18.81 10.47
CA ALA A 247 -5.47 -19.12 11.89
C ALA A 247 -4.01 -19.20 12.37
N ARG A 248 -3.03 -19.16 11.45
CA ARG A 248 -1.60 -19.20 11.82
C ARG A 248 -1.09 -17.77 12.04
N ASP A 249 -0.09 -17.67 12.91
CA ASP A 249 0.56 -16.38 13.28
C ASP A 249 1.17 -15.64 12.08
N ASP A 250 1.41 -16.34 10.95
CA ASP A 250 2.00 -15.84 9.71
C ASP A 250 0.94 -15.51 8.61
N SER A 251 -0.32 -15.33 8.99
CA SER A 251 -1.43 -15.06 8.06
C SER A 251 -1.44 -13.64 7.48
N ARG A 252 -0.47 -12.81 7.84
CA ARG A 252 -0.40 -11.41 7.41
C ARG A 252 -0.24 -11.32 5.90
N GLY A 253 -1.21 -10.67 5.26
CA GLY A 253 -1.20 -10.45 3.81
C GLY A 253 -2.12 -11.37 3.01
N LEU A 254 -2.75 -12.37 3.64
CA LEU A 254 -3.79 -13.17 3.01
C LEU A 254 -5.12 -12.40 3.03
N ASP A 255 -5.85 -12.46 1.92
CA ASP A 255 -7.16 -11.79 1.84
C ASP A 255 -8.23 -12.48 2.70
N TYR A 256 -8.09 -13.80 2.95
CA TYR A 256 -8.95 -14.55 3.88
C TYR A 256 -8.88 -14.06 5.32
N SER A 257 -7.85 -13.32 5.70
CA SER A 257 -7.77 -12.66 7.02
C SER A 257 -8.66 -11.41 7.14
N ASP A 258 -9.25 -10.93 6.04
CA ASP A 258 -10.21 -9.82 6.05
C ASP A 258 -11.62 -10.37 6.29
N ALA A 259 -12.14 -10.26 7.51
CA ALA A 259 -13.45 -10.77 7.90
C ALA A 259 -14.60 -10.24 7.00
N TYR A 260 -14.48 -9.03 6.45
CA TYR A 260 -15.47 -8.49 5.54
C TYR A 260 -15.44 -9.18 4.17
N ALA A 261 -14.26 -9.54 3.67
CA ALA A 261 -14.12 -10.30 2.43
C ALA A 261 -14.72 -11.69 2.58
N VAL A 262 -14.42 -12.39 3.68
CA VAL A 262 -14.97 -13.72 3.99
C VAL A 262 -16.48 -13.66 4.18
N GLN A 263 -17.01 -12.64 4.86
CA GLN A 263 -18.44 -12.48 5.06
C GLN A 263 -19.23 -12.31 3.73
N LEU A 264 -18.65 -11.61 2.75
CA LEU A 264 -19.32 -11.35 1.48
C LEU A 264 -19.11 -12.46 0.45
N PHE A 265 -17.94 -13.09 0.44
CA PHE A 265 -17.53 -13.96 -0.67
C PHE A 265 -17.18 -15.40 -0.24
N GLY A 266 -16.95 -15.65 1.05
CA GLY A 266 -16.55 -16.96 1.56
C GLY A 266 -15.14 -17.36 1.13
N SER A 267 -14.96 -18.63 0.77
CA SER A 267 -13.71 -19.15 0.22
C SER A 267 -13.46 -18.66 -1.21
N PHE A 268 -12.22 -18.78 -1.67
CA PHE A 268 -11.87 -18.41 -3.05
C PHE A 268 -12.69 -19.18 -4.10
N GLU A 269 -13.00 -20.46 -3.85
CA GLU A 269 -13.82 -21.29 -4.71
C GLU A 269 -15.28 -20.81 -4.75
N GLN A 270 -15.84 -20.45 -3.60
CA GLN A 270 -17.19 -19.90 -3.52
C GLN A 270 -17.29 -18.57 -4.27
N MET A 271 -16.31 -17.70 -4.07
CA MET A 271 -16.20 -16.44 -4.80
C MET A 271 -16.10 -16.66 -6.31
N LEU A 272 -15.23 -17.57 -6.77
CA LEU A 272 -15.09 -17.87 -8.21
C LEU A 272 -16.37 -18.45 -8.82
N ALA A 273 -17.08 -19.31 -8.09
CA ALA A 273 -18.31 -19.91 -8.59
C ALA A 273 -19.43 -18.88 -8.80
N GLN A 274 -19.48 -17.83 -7.98
CA GLN A 274 -20.50 -16.79 -8.01
C GLN A 274 -20.08 -15.57 -8.83
N GLU A 275 -18.84 -15.14 -8.71
CA GLU A 275 -18.35 -13.83 -9.15
C GLU A 275 -17.06 -13.93 -10.01
N GLY A 276 -16.70 -15.11 -10.53
CA GLY A 276 -15.42 -15.34 -11.16
C GLY A 276 -15.07 -14.36 -12.29
N SER A 277 -16.02 -14.09 -13.19
CA SER A 277 -15.80 -13.12 -14.27
C SER A 277 -15.64 -11.69 -13.77
N ARG A 278 -16.35 -11.31 -12.69
CA ARG A 278 -16.23 -9.99 -12.08
C ARG A 278 -14.91 -9.86 -11.32
N PHE A 279 -14.46 -10.93 -10.64
CA PHE A 279 -13.15 -10.96 -10.00
C PHE A 279 -12.02 -10.71 -11.02
N GLU A 280 -12.01 -11.48 -12.10
CA GLU A 280 -10.99 -11.36 -13.15
C GLU A 280 -11.00 -9.95 -13.78
N ASN A 281 -12.20 -9.44 -14.11
CA ASN A 281 -12.35 -8.11 -14.68
C ASN A 281 -11.86 -7.01 -13.72
N SER A 282 -12.33 -6.99 -12.47
CA SER A 282 -11.94 -5.98 -11.50
C SER A 282 -10.44 -6.03 -11.17
N ALA A 283 -9.86 -7.23 -11.10
CA ALA A 283 -8.43 -7.42 -10.91
C ALA A 283 -7.61 -6.80 -12.05
N LEU A 284 -8.00 -7.04 -13.29
CA LEU A 284 -7.29 -6.49 -14.46
C LEU A 284 -7.49 -4.97 -14.58
N ARG A 285 -8.69 -4.47 -14.41
CA ARG A 285 -8.98 -3.02 -14.44
C ARG A 285 -8.11 -2.22 -13.47
N LEU A 286 -7.85 -2.75 -12.28
CA LEU A 286 -7.03 -2.07 -11.27
C LEU A 286 -5.54 -2.33 -11.45
N TYR A 287 -5.16 -3.60 -11.58
CA TYR A 287 -3.74 -3.98 -11.47
C TYR A 287 -2.99 -4.04 -12.79
N GLN A 288 -3.65 -4.20 -13.94
CA GLN A 288 -2.95 -4.18 -15.22
C GLN A 288 -2.31 -2.81 -15.50
N PRO A 289 -2.98 -1.66 -15.30
CA PRO A 289 -2.33 -0.35 -15.45
C PRO A 289 -1.20 -0.13 -14.43
N LEU A 290 -1.36 -0.61 -13.20
CA LEU A 290 -0.34 -0.54 -12.17
C LEU A 290 0.92 -1.32 -12.59
N MET A 291 0.75 -2.58 -13.05
CA MET A 291 1.87 -3.41 -13.53
C MET A 291 2.56 -2.80 -14.75
N ALA A 292 1.81 -2.18 -15.66
CA ALA A 292 2.37 -1.50 -16.83
C ALA A 292 3.16 -0.23 -16.47
N ALA A 293 2.79 0.44 -15.38
CA ALA A 293 3.46 1.65 -14.90
C ALA A 293 4.68 1.33 -14.02
N ARG A 294 4.75 0.15 -13.44
CA ARG A 294 5.75 -0.26 -12.43
C ARG A 294 7.08 -0.66 -13.07
N ARG A 295 8.17 -0.24 -12.41
CA ARG A 295 9.54 -0.73 -12.62
C ARG A 295 10.20 -0.93 -11.24
N ASP A 296 10.94 -2.01 -11.06
CA ASP A 296 11.80 -2.21 -9.90
C ASP A 296 13.09 -1.37 -10.08
N VAL A 297 13.58 -0.76 -8.99
CA VAL A 297 14.71 0.18 -9.00
C VAL A 297 15.77 -0.26 -8.00
#